data_ed89d3903b113ffe51162d487598a274
#
_entry.id   ed89d3903b113ffe51162d487598a274
#
_cell.length_a   1.000
_cell.length_b   1.000
_cell.length_c   1.000
_cell.angle_alpha   90.00
_cell.angle_beta   90.00
_cell.angle_gamma   90.00
#
_symmetry.space_group_name_H-M   'P 1'
#
loop_
_entity.id
_entity.type
_entity.pdbx_description
1 polymer ?
#
loop_
_entity_poly.entity_id
_entity_poly.type
_entity_poly.pdbx_seq_one_letter_code
_entity_poly.pdbx_strand_id
1 'polypeptide(L)'
;LEVLVAFALLAAALTVLPGAVSGAAREVRHGEDAGRARLHAQSLLAGLGVQAPLQAGSDTGDWEDGRYRWSLQVQPFQAADAGAAEPAAGPQLLQVQLQVRWGERAGEQLQLQGLRLVQPQVGGP
;
A
#
# COMPACT_ATOMS: atom_id res chain seq x y z
N LEU A 1 -54.52 -19.79 0.88
CA LEU A 1 -53.32 -20.14 1.62
C LEU A 1 -52.06 -20.04 0.75
N GLU A 2 -52.09 -20.49 -0.48
CA GLU A 2 -50.94 -20.41 -1.39
C GLU A 2 -50.56 -18.95 -1.69
N VAL A 3 -51.55 -18.09 -1.84
CA VAL A 3 -51.31 -16.67 -2.13
C VAL A 3 -50.61 -15.98 -0.95
N LEU A 4 -51.00 -16.32 0.28
CA LEU A 4 -50.37 -15.77 1.47
C LEU A 4 -48.91 -16.22 1.60
N VAL A 5 -48.63 -17.46 1.30
CA VAL A 5 -47.26 -17.97 1.35
C VAL A 5 -46.39 -17.31 0.28
N ALA A 6 -46.91 -17.10 -0.92
CA ALA A 6 -46.21 -16.42 -1.99
C ALA A 6 -45.89 -14.97 -1.61
N PHE A 7 -46.83 -14.25 -0.99
CA PHE A 7 -46.57 -12.89 -0.51
C PHE A 7 -45.54 -12.85 0.58
N ALA A 8 -45.56 -13.79 1.50
CA ALA A 8 -44.56 -13.89 2.56
C ALA A 8 -43.16 -14.11 2.01
N LEU A 9 -43.02 -14.99 1.02
CA LEU A 9 -41.72 -15.23 0.37
C LEU A 9 -41.23 -14.03 -0.40
N LEU A 10 -42.11 -13.32 -1.10
CA LEU A 10 -41.76 -12.11 -1.82
C LEU A 10 -41.30 -11.00 -0.86
N ALA A 11 -42.01 -10.82 0.25
CA ALA A 11 -41.65 -9.84 1.26
C ALA A 11 -40.28 -10.18 1.86
N ALA A 12 -40.02 -11.43 2.16
CA ALA A 12 -38.73 -11.87 2.68
C ALA A 12 -37.60 -11.58 1.68
N ALA A 13 -37.81 -11.87 0.40
CA ALA A 13 -36.82 -11.60 -0.64
C ALA A 13 -36.52 -10.09 -0.75
N LEU A 14 -37.56 -9.25 -0.67
CA LEU A 14 -37.40 -7.81 -0.76
C LEU A 14 -36.64 -7.22 0.44
N THR A 15 -36.69 -7.86 1.60
CA THR A 15 -35.94 -7.37 2.76
C THR A 15 -34.45 -7.77 2.72
N VAL A 16 -34.12 -8.87 2.06
CA VAL A 16 -32.74 -9.35 1.96
C VAL A 16 -31.93 -8.59 0.90
N LEU A 17 -32.56 -8.28 -0.24
CA LEU A 17 -31.86 -7.62 -1.36
C LEU A 17 -31.20 -6.30 -1.00
N PRO A 18 -31.84 -5.35 -0.29
CA PRO A 18 -31.18 -4.09 0.04
C PRO A 18 -29.93 -4.27 0.90
N GLY A 19 -29.92 -5.25 1.79
CA GLY A 19 -28.73 -5.55 2.61
C GLY A 19 -27.57 -6.05 1.78
N ALA A 20 -27.83 -6.91 0.80
CA ALA A 20 -26.79 -7.43 -0.10
C ALA A 20 -26.19 -6.32 -0.95
N VAL A 21 -27.02 -5.41 -1.48
CA VAL A 21 -26.54 -4.28 -2.29
C VAL A 21 -25.68 -3.33 -1.45
N SER A 22 -26.08 -3.06 -0.21
CA SER A 22 -25.28 -2.20 0.69
C SER A 22 -23.92 -2.82 0.98
N GLY A 23 -23.84 -4.13 1.19
CA GLY A 23 -22.59 -4.83 1.41
C GLY A 23 -21.67 -4.74 0.20
N ALA A 24 -22.21 -4.95 -1.00
CA ALA A 24 -21.46 -4.84 -2.23
C ALA A 24 -20.92 -3.42 -2.44
N ALA A 25 -21.72 -2.40 -2.15
CA ALA A 25 -21.28 -1.01 -2.27
C ALA A 25 -20.12 -0.70 -1.32
N ARG A 26 -20.14 -1.24 -0.11
CA ARG A 26 -19.03 -1.06 0.84
C ARG A 26 -17.75 -1.72 0.34
N GLU A 27 -17.86 -2.91 -0.23
CA GLU A 27 -16.70 -3.61 -0.78
C GLU A 27 -16.11 -2.85 -1.97
N VAL A 28 -16.93 -2.27 -2.82
CA VAL A 28 -16.47 -1.47 -3.95
C VAL A 28 -15.72 -0.24 -3.45
N ARG A 29 -16.24 0.48 -2.47
CA ARG A 29 -15.56 1.65 -1.91
C ARG A 29 -14.22 1.27 -1.28
N HIS A 30 -14.19 0.17 -0.55
CA HIS A 30 -12.96 -0.32 0.05
C HIS A 30 -11.93 -0.65 -1.02
N GLY A 31 -12.35 -1.30 -2.10
CA GLY A 31 -11.48 -1.59 -3.23
C GLY A 31 -10.98 -0.34 -3.93
N GLU A 32 -11.82 0.68 -4.08
CA GLU A 32 -11.41 1.95 -4.68
C GLU A 32 -10.37 2.67 -3.84
N ASP A 33 -10.58 2.72 -2.52
CA ASP A 33 -9.62 3.36 -1.63
C ASP A 33 -8.28 2.63 -1.63
N ALA A 34 -8.30 1.31 -1.59
CA ALA A 34 -7.07 0.52 -1.67
C ALA A 34 -6.39 0.68 -3.03
N GLY A 35 -7.16 0.75 -4.11
CA GLY A 35 -6.64 0.97 -5.46
C GLY A 35 -5.95 2.32 -5.59
N ARG A 36 -6.54 3.37 -5.05
CA ARG A 36 -5.92 4.70 -5.04
C ARG A 36 -4.64 4.72 -4.22
N ALA A 37 -4.65 4.09 -3.04
CA ALA A 37 -3.46 3.98 -2.23
C ALA A 37 -2.33 3.29 -2.98
N ARG A 38 -2.68 2.24 -3.71
CA ARG A 38 -1.71 1.50 -4.51
C ARG A 38 -1.14 2.32 -5.64
N LEU A 39 -1.97 3.11 -6.33
CA LEU A 39 -1.51 4.00 -7.39
C LEU A 39 -0.56 5.08 -6.86
N HIS A 40 -0.91 5.70 -5.74
CA HIS A 40 -0.04 6.69 -5.10
C HIS A 40 1.27 6.05 -4.67
N ALA A 41 1.21 4.87 -4.07
CA ALA A 41 2.39 4.15 -3.62
C ALA A 41 3.32 3.79 -4.79
N GLN A 42 2.76 3.28 -5.87
CA GLN A 42 3.54 2.95 -7.07
C GLN A 42 4.19 4.18 -7.68
N SER A 43 3.47 5.29 -7.70
CA SER A 43 4.02 6.55 -8.20
C SER A 43 5.18 7.05 -7.34
N LEU A 44 5.03 6.96 -6.02
CA LEU A 44 6.10 7.33 -5.10
C LEU A 44 7.32 6.45 -5.28
N LEU A 45 7.12 5.14 -5.35
CA LEU A 45 8.22 4.19 -5.51
C LEU A 45 8.92 4.36 -6.87
N ALA A 46 8.16 4.65 -7.92
CA ALA A 46 8.73 4.88 -9.25
C ALA A 46 9.57 6.15 -9.28
N GLY A 47 9.24 7.14 -8.45
CA GLY A 47 10.01 8.38 -8.38
C GLY A 47 11.26 8.31 -7.51
N LEU A 48 11.43 7.24 -6.75
CA LEU A 48 12.59 7.12 -5.88
C LEU A 48 13.87 6.97 -6.70
N GLY A 49 14.85 7.80 -6.37
CA GLY A 49 16.14 7.75 -7.04
C GLY A 49 16.19 8.45 -8.38
N VAL A 50 15.09 9.02 -8.86
CA VAL A 50 15.05 9.69 -10.16
C VAL A 50 15.64 11.09 -10.08
N GLN A 51 15.21 11.89 -9.11
CA GLN A 51 15.68 13.26 -8.97
C GLN A 51 16.95 13.38 -8.12
N ALA A 52 17.10 12.47 -7.19
CA ALA A 52 18.25 12.43 -6.29
C ALA A 52 18.60 10.97 -6.02
N PRO A 53 19.85 10.67 -5.69
CA PRO A 53 20.21 9.30 -5.34
C PRO A 53 19.42 8.82 -4.13
N LEU A 54 19.00 7.56 -4.18
CA LEU A 54 18.29 6.97 -3.07
C LEU A 54 19.27 6.75 -1.91
N GLN A 55 18.94 7.26 -0.74
CA GLN A 55 19.76 7.15 0.44
C GLN A 55 18.97 6.53 1.57
N ALA A 56 19.69 5.87 2.48
CA ALA A 56 19.08 5.35 3.68
C ALA A 56 18.48 6.48 4.51
N GLY A 57 17.32 6.25 5.07
CA GLY A 57 16.64 7.24 5.87
C GLY A 57 15.16 6.96 5.94
N SER A 58 14.42 7.90 6.49
CA SER A 58 12.98 7.80 6.59
C SER A 58 12.34 9.10 6.16
N ASP A 59 11.14 9.00 5.63
CA ASP A 59 10.37 10.15 5.18
C ASP A 59 8.88 9.86 5.41
N THR A 60 8.12 10.92 5.54
CA THR A 60 6.68 10.81 5.73
C THR A 60 6.00 11.88 4.91
N GLY A 61 4.75 11.63 4.57
CA GLY A 61 3.96 12.60 3.84
C GLY A 61 2.50 12.19 3.80
N ASP A 62 1.76 12.89 2.99
CA ASP A 62 0.35 12.62 2.81
C ASP A 62 -0.05 12.89 1.36
N TRP A 63 -1.18 12.32 0.98
CA TRP A 63 -1.81 12.56 -0.32
C TRP A 63 -3.28 12.91 -0.11
N GLU A 64 -3.86 13.59 -1.08
CA GLU A 64 -5.28 13.97 -1.08
C GLU A 64 -5.67 14.72 0.21
N ASP A 65 -4.90 15.75 0.55
CA ASP A 65 -5.15 16.62 1.70
C ASP A 65 -5.22 15.88 3.03
N GLY A 66 -4.34 14.89 3.21
CA GLY A 66 -4.23 14.16 4.45
C GLY A 66 -5.13 12.94 4.55
N ARG A 67 -5.88 12.63 3.49
CA ARG A 67 -6.70 11.41 3.47
C ARG A 67 -5.86 10.16 3.54
N TYR A 68 -4.71 10.16 2.83
CA TYR A 68 -3.73 9.07 2.86
C TYR A 68 -2.46 9.56 3.50
N ARG A 69 -2.00 8.86 4.49
CA ARG A 69 -0.71 9.15 5.14
C ARG A 69 0.26 8.04 4.83
N TRP A 70 1.49 8.40 4.50
CA TRP A 70 2.49 7.41 4.16
C TRP A 70 3.75 7.62 4.97
N SER A 71 4.46 6.53 5.21
CA SER A 71 5.78 6.54 5.80
C SER A 71 6.68 5.64 4.98
N LEU A 72 7.86 6.15 4.69
CA LEU A 72 8.85 5.46 3.88
C LEU A 72 10.08 5.23 4.72
N GLN A 73 10.59 4.02 4.70
CA GLN A 73 11.86 3.68 5.33
C GLN A 73 12.76 3.03 4.29
N VAL A 74 13.98 3.54 4.20
CA VAL A 74 15.00 2.99 3.32
C VAL A 74 16.19 2.65 4.19
N GLN A 75 16.60 1.38 4.14
CA GLN A 75 17.70 0.90 4.95
C GLN A 75 18.54 -0.06 4.12
N PRO A 76 19.84 -0.20 4.44
CA PRO A 76 20.65 -1.20 3.76
C PRO A 76 20.09 -2.58 3.97
N PHE A 77 19.98 -3.35 2.91
CA PHE A 77 19.54 -4.72 2.99
C PHE A 77 20.70 -5.60 3.42
N GLN A 78 20.52 -6.33 4.50
CA GLN A 78 21.50 -7.29 4.96
C GLN A 78 20.86 -8.67 4.88
N ALA A 79 21.38 -9.48 3.98
CA ALA A 79 21.00 -10.88 3.96
C ALA A 79 21.55 -11.55 5.21
N ALA A 80 20.79 -12.48 5.77
CA ALA A 80 21.21 -13.19 6.98
C ALA A 80 22.54 -13.90 6.77
N ASP A 81 22.86 -14.28 5.55
CA ASP A 81 24.08 -14.98 5.20
C ASP A 81 25.22 -14.05 4.80
N ALA A 82 24.99 -12.77 4.77
CA ALA A 82 26.02 -11.83 4.34
C ALA A 82 27.13 -11.64 5.39
N GLY A 83 26.94 -12.16 6.58
CA GLY A 83 27.92 -12.06 7.63
C GLY A 83 28.35 -10.63 7.91
N ALA A 84 29.55 -10.48 8.41
CA ALA A 84 30.11 -9.18 8.67
C ALA A 84 30.84 -8.59 7.46
N ALA A 85 30.44 -8.96 6.27
CA ALA A 85 31.03 -8.40 5.06
C ALA A 85 30.80 -6.89 5.05
N GLU A 86 31.89 -6.17 5.09
CA GLU A 86 31.82 -4.73 4.99
C GLU A 86 31.16 -4.34 3.68
N PRO A 87 30.43 -3.22 3.66
CA PRO A 87 29.91 -2.73 2.40
C PRO A 87 31.08 -2.46 1.47
N ALA A 88 31.31 -3.38 0.58
CA ALA A 88 32.32 -3.17 -0.45
C ALA A 88 31.96 -1.94 -1.23
N ALA A 89 32.97 -1.22 -1.72
CA ALA A 89 32.76 -0.12 -2.62
C ALA A 89 32.14 -0.68 -3.91
N GLY A 90 30.86 -0.87 -3.90
CA GLY A 90 30.11 -1.43 -5.01
C GLY A 90 28.63 -1.14 -4.88
N PRO A 91 27.82 -1.68 -5.77
CA PRO A 91 26.39 -1.46 -5.69
C PRO A 91 25.83 -1.91 -4.34
N GLN A 92 25.07 -1.06 -3.72
CA GLN A 92 24.39 -1.37 -2.46
C GLN A 92 22.96 -1.74 -2.72
N LEU A 93 22.49 -2.74 -2.01
CA LEU A 93 21.11 -3.14 -2.03
C LEU A 93 20.40 -2.45 -0.88
N LEU A 94 19.41 -1.65 -1.19
CA LEU A 94 18.61 -0.96 -0.20
C LEU A 94 17.23 -1.58 -0.13
N GLN A 95 16.75 -1.79 1.09
CA GLN A 95 15.40 -2.25 1.33
C GLN A 95 14.50 -1.04 1.52
N VAL A 96 13.43 -0.99 0.75
CA VAL A 96 12.45 0.07 0.80
C VAL A 96 11.18 -0.50 1.41
N GLN A 97 10.70 0.14 2.46
CA GLN A 97 9.43 -0.21 3.10
C GLN A 97 8.53 1.01 3.06
N LEU A 98 7.37 0.86 2.44
CA LEU A 98 6.38 1.91 2.36
C LEU A 98 5.11 1.44 3.04
N GLN A 99 4.62 2.24 3.96
CA GLN A 99 3.34 2.01 4.61
C GLN A 99 2.41 3.17 4.29
N VAL A 100 1.21 2.84 3.82
CA VAL A 100 0.17 3.81 3.52
C VAL A 100 -1.02 3.49 4.39
N ARG A 101 -1.57 4.51 5.01
CA ARG A 101 -2.69 4.37 5.91
C ARG A 101 -3.74 5.43 5.59
N TRP A 102 -5.00 5.00 5.47
CA TRP A 102 -6.11 5.92 5.21
C TRP A 102 -7.25 5.77 6.22
N GLY A 103 -7.04 4.98 7.26
CA GLY A 103 -7.97 4.79 8.34
C GLY A 103 -7.33 4.01 9.46
N GLU A 104 -8.12 3.68 10.48
CA GLU A 104 -7.60 3.00 11.67
C GLU A 104 -7.76 1.49 11.60
N ARG A 105 -8.60 1.00 10.68
CA ARG A 105 -8.84 -0.43 10.55
C ARG A 105 -7.69 -1.10 9.81
N ALA A 106 -7.48 -2.38 10.11
CA ALA A 106 -6.42 -3.15 9.49
C ALA A 106 -6.52 -3.20 7.97
N GLY A 107 -7.75 -3.20 7.43
CA GLY A 107 -7.97 -3.19 5.98
C GLY A 107 -7.78 -1.83 5.33
N GLU A 108 -7.53 -0.78 6.12
CA GLU A 108 -7.34 0.57 5.62
C GLU A 108 -5.87 0.98 5.66
N GLN A 109 -5.00 0.02 5.38
CA GLN A 109 -3.57 0.24 5.28
C GLN A 109 -2.99 -0.64 4.19
N LEU A 110 -1.88 -0.20 3.64
CA LEU A 110 -1.15 -0.91 2.61
C LEU A 110 0.32 -0.90 2.96
N GLN A 111 0.97 -2.05 2.87
CA GLN A 111 2.41 -2.17 3.06
C GLN A 111 3.04 -2.70 1.80
N LEU A 112 4.08 -2.02 1.34
CA LEU A 112 4.86 -2.45 0.19
C LEU A 112 6.32 -2.53 0.60
N GLN A 113 6.98 -3.58 0.15
CA GLN A 113 8.41 -3.77 0.35
C GLN A 113 9.07 -4.02 -1.00
N GLY A 114 10.24 -3.46 -1.15
CA GLY A 114 11.00 -3.66 -2.36
C GLY A 114 12.48 -3.56 -2.08
N LEU A 115 13.25 -4.02 -3.05
CA LEU A 115 14.69 -3.91 -3.01
C LEU A 115 15.13 -3.05 -4.18
N ARG A 116 16.04 -2.12 -3.91
CA ARG A 116 16.58 -1.24 -4.93
C ARG A 116 18.10 -1.36 -4.93
N LEU A 117 18.64 -1.59 -6.10
CA LEU A 117 20.08 -1.60 -6.26
C LEU A 117 20.53 -0.18 -6.59
N VAL A 118 21.39 0.36 -5.73
CA VAL A 118 21.91 1.70 -5.90
C VAL A 118 23.40 1.60 -6.11
N GLN A 119 23.86 2.15 -7.21
CA GLN A 119 25.30 2.22 -7.44
C GLN A 119 25.88 3.33 -6.57
N PRO A 120 27.00 3.08 -5.90
CA PRO A 120 27.64 4.12 -5.14
C PRO A 120 27.99 5.23 -6.11
N GLN A 121 27.63 6.45 -5.73
CA GLN A 121 28.14 7.58 -6.47
C GLN A 121 29.66 7.54 -6.35
N VAL A 122 30.30 7.14 -7.40
CA VAL A 122 31.70 7.44 -7.52
C VAL A 122 31.77 8.94 -7.40
N GLY A 123 32.20 9.39 -6.24
CA GLY A 123 32.23 10.80 -5.95
C GLY A 123 32.72 11.56 -7.15
N GLY A 124 31.77 12.00 -7.92
CA GLY A 124 32.11 12.81 -9.05
C GLY A 124 32.91 13.97 -8.55
N PRO A 125 33.60 14.56 -9.40
CA PRO A 125 34.42 15.71 -9.00
C PRO A 125 33.59 16.72 -8.31
#